data_e1aff3265b471f969f582b759cc4de5a
#
_entry.id   e1aff3265b471f969f582b759cc4de5a
#
_cell.length_a   1.000
_cell.length_b   1.000
_cell.length_c   1.000
_cell.angle_alpha   90.00
_cell.angle_beta   90.00
_cell.angle_gamma   90.00
#
_symmetry.space_group_name_H-M   'P 1'
#
loop_
_entity.id
_entity.type
_entity.pdbx_description
1 polymer ?
#
loop_
_entity_poly.entity_id
_entity_poly.type
_entity_poly.pdbx_seq_one_letter_code
_entity_poly.pdbx_strand_id
1 'polypeptide(L)'
;MNGREQRRLERRARRQQQRKTQVVSSYQPEESEADWEYIPEPDPEPKKKKKKKNGNPFVRWVNTHVDNVRLGLGITIFVMCALLLNNNINVRSAYETSGRSFYGILQMGKLDADLTRTAREFVITENDKYKKLYDDYLLIREGKLEDRRGIKKSFDERFQDIPKNVVPDLQKQKLDVSLKESDVLAESEVEAMSIITNGGDKDQAIQLVFGEEYDNQKDKIVTPLLEFTDSLQLSIGKLIIQKLYFSYGYIIILCLANLVLIFLINDRLDLSIREHEEE
;
A
#
# COMPACT_ATOMS: atom_id res chain seq x y z
N MET A 1 -7.98 8.21 39.11
CA MET A 1 -9.22 8.48 38.33
C MET A 1 -9.40 9.99 38.23
N ASN A 2 -9.49 10.48 36.99
CA ASN A 2 -9.40 11.91 36.70
C ASN A 2 -10.82 12.54 36.88
N GLY A 3 -10.95 13.67 37.61
CA GLY A 3 -12.23 14.31 37.97
C GLY A 3 -13.18 14.68 36.80
N ARG A 4 -12.71 14.52 35.54
CA ARG A 4 -13.52 14.64 34.32
C ARG A 4 -14.34 13.38 34.03
N GLU A 5 -13.84 12.22 34.37
CA GLU A 5 -14.57 10.94 34.18
C GLU A 5 -15.70 10.75 35.23
N GLN A 6 -15.46 11.16 36.46
CA GLN A 6 -16.50 11.13 37.49
C GLN A 6 -17.69 12.01 37.10
N ARG A 7 -17.47 13.22 36.60
CA ARG A 7 -18.58 14.10 36.14
C ARG A 7 -19.32 13.56 34.91
N ARG A 8 -18.67 12.73 34.06
CA ARG A 8 -19.36 12.06 32.93
C ARG A 8 -20.27 10.93 33.40
N LEU A 9 -19.84 10.14 34.37
CA LEU A 9 -20.64 9.06 34.94
C LEU A 9 -21.86 9.59 35.69
N GLU A 10 -21.73 10.64 36.50
CA GLU A 10 -22.85 11.29 37.19
C GLU A 10 -23.90 11.86 36.23
N ARG A 11 -23.50 12.47 35.11
CA ARG A 11 -24.45 12.96 34.10
C ARG A 11 -25.21 11.81 33.40
N ARG A 12 -24.59 10.65 33.21
CA ARG A 12 -25.26 9.47 32.64
C ARG A 12 -26.25 8.89 33.61
N ALA A 13 -25.93 8.80 34.90
CA ALA A 13 -26.82 8.31 35.94
C ALA A 13 -28.06 9.20 36.09
N ARG A 14 -27.91 10.53 36.11
CA ARG A 14 -29.07 11.46 36.19
C ARG A 14 -30.00 11.37 34.97
N ARG A 15 -29.50 11.12 33.77
CA ARG A 15 -30.35 10.93 32.56
C ARG A 15 -31.11 9.62 32.58
N GLN A 16 -30.56 8.57 33.18
CA GLN A 16 -31.27 7.29 33.33
C GLN A 16 -32.38 7.37 34.40
N GLN A 17 -32.18 8.11 35.49
CA GLN A 17 -33.19 8.34 36.51
C GLN A 17 -34.36 9.18 35.97
N GLN A 18 -34.10 10.22 35.18
CA GLN A 18 -35.15 11.04 34.57
C GLN A 18 -36.04 10.27 33.58
N ARG A 19 -35.46 9.29 32.85
CA ARG A 19 -36.26 8.43 31.95
C ARG A 19 -37.16 7.44 32.71
N LYS A 20 -36.76 6.96 33.89
CA LYS A 20 -37.59 6.05 34.72
C LYS A 20 -38.77 6.78 35.36
N THR A 21 -38.65 8.05 35.70
CA THR A 21 -39.74 8.83 36.33
C THR A 21 -40.80 9.29 35.34
N GLN A 22 -40.49 9.40 34.05
CA GLN A 22 -41.46 9.79 33.00
C GLN A 22 -42.41 8.68 32.58
N VAL A 23 -42.07 7.41 32.79
CA VAL A 23 -42.88 6.26 32.38
C VAL A 23 -43.94 5.90 33.40
N VAL A 24 -43.86 6.37 34.66
CA VAL A 24 -44.79 6.01 35.74
C VAL A 24 -45.95 7.00 35.89
N SER A 25 -45.93 8.15 35.18
CA SER A 25 -46.96 9.21 35.40
C SER A 25 -48.12 9.21 34.39
N SER A 26 -48.30 8.16 33.58
CA SER A 26 -49.34 8.16 32.55
C SER A 26 -50.41 7.04 32.66
N TYR A 27 -50.61 6.50 33.85
CA TYR A 27 -51.73 5.53 34.06
C TYR A 27 -52.58 5.98 35.23
N GLN A 28 -53.71 6.65 34.98
CA GLN A 28 -54.87 6.75 35.86
C GLN A 28 -56.05 6.06 35.16
N PRO A 29 -56.69 5.07 35.77
CA PRO A 29 -57.95 4.55 35.27
C PRO A 29 -59.10 5.42 35.79
N GLU A 30 -59.85 6.05 34.89
CA GLU A 30 -61.19 6.59 35.22
C GLU A 30 -62.19 5.44 35.12
N GLU A 31 -62.76 5.09 36.29
CA GLU A 31 -64.00 4.35 36.34
C GLU A 31 -65.16 5.32 36.08
N SER A 32 -65.91 5.12 35.00
CA SER A 32 -67.22 5.70 34.80
C SER A 32 -68.19 4.59 34.40
N GLU A 33 -69.11 4.32 35.30
CA GLU A 33 -70.35 3.57 35.01
C GLU A 33 -71.08 4.27 33.90
N ALA A 34 -71.29 3.61 32.75
CA ALA A 34 -72.18 4.08 31.71
C ALA A 34 -73.18 3.02 31.30
N ASP A 35 -74.41 3.42 31.35
CA ASP A 35 -75.62 2.72 30.92
C ASP A 35 -75.43 2.03 29.52
N TRP A 36 -75.93 0.76 29.48
CA TRP A 36 -75.99 -0.02 28.27
C TRP A 36 -77.17 0.43 27.39
N GLU A 37 -76.98 1.43 26.53
CA GLU A 37 -77.91 1.76 25.50
C GLU A 37 -77.64 0.85 24.28
N TYR A 38 -78.69 0.12 23.82
CA TYR A 38 -78.67 -0.81 22.72
C TYR A 38 -78.33 -0.04 21.44
N ILE A 39 -77.12 -0.19 20.93
CA ILE A 39 -76.67 0.33 19.61
C ILE A 39 -76.93 -0.75 18.57
N PRO A 40 -77.78 -0.53 17.55
CA PRO A 40 -77.99 -1.48 16.46
C PRO A 40 -76.64 -1.68 15.71
N GLU A 41 -76.31 -2.94 15.43
CA GLU A 41 -75.11 -3.30 14.64
C GLU A 41 -75.09 -2.47 13.33
N PRO A 42 -73.97 -1.80 13.05
CA PRO A 42 -73.83 -1.11 11.79
C PRO A 42 -73.75 -2.11 10.64
N ASP A 43 -74.47 -1.81 9.57
CA ASP A 43 -74.45 -2.57 8.30
C ASP A 43 -72.98 -2.90 7.92
N PRO A 44 -72.69 -4.12 7.40
CA PRO A 44 -71.37 -4.50 7.02
C PRO A 44 -70.84 -3.57 5.93
N GLU A 45 -69.83 -2.77 6.24
CA GLU A 45 -69.15 -1.89 5.28
C GLU A 45 -68.77 -2.67 4.02
N PRO A 46 -68.98 -2.08 2.82
CA PRO A 46 -68.62 -2.73 1.57
C PRO A 46 -67.14 -2.98 1.55
N LYS A 47 -66.75 -4.26 1.50
CA LYS A 47 -65.34 -4.69 1.43
C LYS A 47 -64.62 -3.89 0.35
N LYS A 48 -63.84 -2.89 0.70
CA LYS A 48 -62.96 -2.14 -0.19
C LYS A 48 -62.08 -3.12 -0.96
N LYS A 49 -62.39 -3.33 -2.25
CA LYS A 49 -61.55 -4.11 -3.17
C LYS A 49 -60.15 -3.55 -3.08
N LYS A 50 -59.22 -4.29 -2.44
CA LYS A 50 -57.81 -3.98 -2.38
C LYS A 50 -57.35 -3.80 -3.86
N LYS A 51 -57.11 -2.56 -4.28
CA LYS A 51 -56.45 -2.28 -5.56
C LYS A 51 -55.15 -3.06 -5.57
N LYS A 52 -55.02 -4.10 -6.39
CA LYS A 52 -53.76 -4.76 -6.67
C LYS A 52 -52.77 -3.68 -7.12
N LYS A 53 -51.87 -3.25 -6.22
CA LYS A 53 -50.74 -2.44 -6.63
C LYS A 53 -49.98 -3.25 -7.68
N ASN A 54 -50.03 -2.81 -8.92
CA ASN A 54 -49.14 -3.31 -9.97
C ASN A 54 -47.70 -3.02 -9.54
N GLY A 55 -47.08 -3.94 -8.83
CA GLY A 55 -45.71 -3.85 -8.44
C GLY A 55 -44.82 -3.78 -9.67
N ASN A 56 -43.75 -3.00 -9.60
CA ASN A 56 -42.73 -2.88 -10.65
C ASN A 56 -42.37 -4.28 -11.18
N PRO A 57 -42.43 -4.55 -12.48
CA PRO A 57 -42.15 -5.87 -13.06
C PRO A 57 -40.77 -6.40 -12.68
N PHE A 58 -39.81 -5.52 -12.49
CA PHE A 58 -38.47 -5.86 -11.98
C PHE A 58 -38.50 -6.45 -10.57
N VAL A 59 -39.24 -5.83 -9.63
CA VAL A 59 -39.39 -6.32 -8.25
C VAL A 59 -40.07 -7.70 -8.24
N ARG A 60 -41.07 -7.91 -9.10
CA ARG A 60 -41.75 -9.21 -9.22
C ARG A 60 -40.81 -10.31 -9.74
N TRP A 61 -39.96 -9.97 -10.73
CA TRP A 61 -38.97 -10.88 -11.27
C TRP A 61 -37.92 -11.25 -10.20
N VAL A 62 -37.39 -10.26 -9.46
CA VAL A 62 -36.44 -10.47 -8.38
C VAL A 62 -37.02 -11.38 -7.29
N ASN A 63 -38.27 -11.17 -6.86
CA ASN A 63 -38.92 -12.01 -5.85
C ASN A 63 -39.12 -13.48 -6.29
N THR A 64 -39.31 -13.70 -7.60
CA THR A 64 -39.44 -15.08 -8.15
C THR A 64 -38.08 -15.78 -8.23
N HIS A 65 -36.96 -15.03 -8.37
CA HIS A 65 -35.61 -15.58 -8.59
C HIS A 65 -34.63 -15.25 -7.45
N VAL A 66 -35.17 -14.88 -6.30
CA VAL A 66 -34.38 -14.31 -5.19
C VAL A 66 -33.24 -15.23 -4.74
N ASP A 67 -33.43 -16.53 -4.74
CA ASP A 67 -32.42 -17.48 -4.31
C ASP A 67 -31.26 -17.58 -5.34
N ASN A 68 -31.60 -17.54 -6.64
CA ASN A 68 -30.59 -17.47 -7.70
C ASN A 68 -29.83 -16.16 -7.68
N VAL A 69 -30.52 -15.03 -7.38
CA VAL A 69 -29.88 -13.71 -7.25
C VAL A 69 -28.95 -13.67 -6.06
N ARG A 70 -29.35 -14.24 -4.91
CA ARG A 70 -28.50 -14.37 -3.72
C ARG A 70 -27.27 -15.22 -3.99
N LEU A 71 -27.42 -16.38 -4.63
CA LEU A 71 -26.32 -17.24 -5.03
C LEU A 71 -25.35 -16.50 -5.95
N GLY A 72 -25.88 -15.82 -6.99
CA GLY A 72 -25.09 -15.01 -7.91
C GLY A 72 -24.31 -13.91 -7.22
N LEU A 73 -24.96 -13.17 -6.29
CA LEU A 73 -24.30 -12.13 -5.49
C LEU A 73 -23.23 -12.73 -4.57
N GLY A 74 -23.48 -13.87 -3.93
CA GLY A 74 -22.51 -14.57 -3.09
C GLY A 74 -21.26 -14.96 -3.87
N ILE A 75 -21.44 -15.54 -5.08
CA ILE A 75 -20.35 -15.87 -5.98
C ILE A 75 -19.58 -14.59 -6.41
N THR A 76 -20.29 -13.52 -6.74
CA THR A 76 -19.66 -12.25 -7.11
C THR A 76 -18.81 -11.69 -5.98
N ILE A 77 -19.33 -11.69 -4.75
CA ILE A 77 -18.56 -11.26 -3.56
C ILE A 77 -17.31 -12.10 -3.39
N PHE A 78 -17.43 -13.43 -3.50
CA PHE A 78 -16.30 -14.34 -3.38
C PHE A 78 -15.23 -14.07 -4.44
N VAL A 79 -15.63 -13.92 -5.72
CA VAL A 79 -14.71 -13.59 -6.82
C VAL A 79 -14.03 -12.24 -6.58
N MET A 80 -14.78 -11.22 -6.14
CA MET A 80 -14.21 -9.90 -5.85
C MET A 80 -13.22 -9.95 -4.68
N CYS A 81 -13.49 -10.72 -3.64
CA CYS A 81 -12.54 -10.94 -2.55
C CYS A 81 -11.27 -11.63 -3.05
N ALA A 82 -11.39 -12.65 -3.89
CA ALA A 82 -10.24 -13.32 -4.49
C ALA A 82 -9.39 -12.37 -5.36
N LEU A 83 -10.04 -11.50 -6.16
CA LEU A 83 -9.37 -10.49 -6.97
C LEU A 83 -8.65 -9.44 -6.10
N LEU A 84 -9.26 -9.00 -5.00
CA LEU A 84 -8.64 -8.10 -4.02
C LEU A 84 -7.40 -8.72 -3.38
N LEU A 85 -7.50 -9.97 -2.94
CA LEU A 85 -6.36 -10.70 -2.36
C LEU A 85 -5.22 -10.84 -3.37
N ASN A 86 -5.53 -11.25 -4.59
CA ASN A 86 -4.53 -11.36 -5.66
C ASN A 86 -3.88 -10.01 -5.98
N ASN A 87 -4.66 -8.93 -6.04
CA ASN A 87 -4.12 -7.59 -6.28
C ASN A 87 -3.20 -7.15 -5.12
N ASN A 88 -3.57 -7.42 -3.86
CA ASN A 88 -2.73 -7.10 -2.69
C ASN A 88 -1.41 -7.87 -2.69
N ILE A 89 -1.42 -9.16 -3.06
CA ILE A 89 -0.20 -9.98 -3.22
C ILE A 89 0.71 -9.36 -4.30
N ASN A 90 0.13 -8.97 -5.44
CA ASN A 90 0.88 -8.35 -6.53
C ASN A 90 1.45 -6.98 -6.15
N VAL A 91 0.71 -6.16 -5.40
CA VAL A 91 1.20 -4.87 -4.86
C VAL A 91 2.37 -5.10 -3.92
N ARG A 92 2.24 -6.03 -3.00
CA ARG A 92 3.30 -6.37 -2.05
C ARG A 92 4.56 -6.86 -2.76
N SER A 93 4.43 -7.79 -3.70
CA SER A 93 5.54 -8.30 -4.50
C SER A 93 6.23 -7.19 -5.30
N ALA A 94 5.47 -6.31 -5.94
CA ALA A 94 6.01 -5.17 -6.66
C ALA A 94 6.78 -4.23 -5.73
N TYR A 95 6.23 -3.93 -4.54
CA TYR A 95 6.87 -3.09 -3.54
C TYR A 95 8.19 -3.70 -3.03
N GLU A 96 8.18 -4.99 -2.68
CA GLU A 96 9.38 -5.70 -2.17
C GLU A 96 10.47 -5.76 -3.26
N THR A 97 10.11 -6.05 -4.51
CA THR A 97 11.05 -6.11 -5.63
C THR A 97 11.64 -4.73 -5.94
N SER A 98 10.79 -3.71 -5.98
CA SER A 98 11.20 -2.33 -6.23
C SER A 98 12.09 -1.79 -5.10
N GLY A 99 11.74 -2.10 -3.86
CA GLY A 99 12.55 -1.73 -2.70
C GLY A 99 13.94 -2.38 -2.72
N ARG A 100 14.04 -3.65 -3.13
CA ARG A 100 15.33 -4.34 -3.31
C ARG A 100 16.17 -3.70 -4.40
N SER A 101 15.57 -3.38 -5.55
CA SER A 101 16.25 -2.72 -6.66
C SER A 101 16.76 -1.34 -6.28
N PHE A 102 15.90 -0.52 -5.66
CA PHE A 102 16.27 0.82 -5.17
C PHE A 102 17.44 0.75 -4.17
N TYR A 103 17.34 -0.16 -3.20
CA TYR A 103 18.41 -0.36 -2.25
C TYR A 103 19.72 -0.83 -2.93
N GLY A 104 19.65 -1.75 -3.90
CA GLY A 104 20.81 -2.21 -4.65
C GLY A 104 21.56 -1.03 -5.30
N ILE A 105 20.86 -0.13 -5.94
CA ILE A 105 21.43 1.07 -6.60
C ILE A 105 22.05 2.03 -5.58
N LEU A 106 21.35 2.30 -4.47
CA LEU A 106 21.92 3.13 -3.40
C LEU A 106 23.21 2.54 -2.83
N GLN A 107 23.30 1.20 -2.70
CA GLN A 107 24.51 0.54 -2.25
C GLN A 107 25.64 0.65 -3.30
N MET A 108 25.32 0.60 -4.60
CA MET A 108 26.31 0.82 -5.67
C MET A 108 26.90 2.23 -5.56
N GLY A 109 26.07 3.27 -5.49
CA GLY A 109 26.53 4.65 -5.35
C GLY A 109 27.33 4.89 -4.08
N LYS A 110 26.91 4.26 -2.96
CA LYS A 110 27.66 4.35 -1.70
C LYS A 110 29.01 3.65 -1.77
N LEU A 111 29.08 2.49 -2.40
CA LEU A 111 30.33 1.72 -2.52
C LEU A 111 31.31 2.44 -3.42
N ASP A 112 30.83 3.07 -4.49
CA ASP A 112 31.64 3.93 -5.37
C ASP A 112 32.22 5.13 -4.59
N ALA A 113 31.38 5.79 -3.78
CA ALA A 113 31.85 6.87 -2.90
C ALA A 113 32.85 6.39 -1.83
N ASP A 114 32.66 5.18 -1.27
CA ASP A 114 33.59 4.60 -0.29
C ASP A 114 34.92 4.21 -0.94
N LEU A 115 34.93 3.69 -2.21
CA LEU A 115 36.13 3.44 -3.00
C LEU A 115 36.92 4.74 -3.22
N THR A 116 36.28 5.75 -3.80
CA THR A 116 36.86 7.08 -4.00
C THR A 116 37.49 7.64 -2.72
N ARG A 117 36.75 7.60 -1.61
CA ARG A 117 37.22 8.13 -0.34
C ARG A 117 38.45 7.39 0.15
N THR A 118 38.44 6.07 0.11
CA THR A 118 39.57 5.27 0.61
C THR A 118 40.81 5.39 -0.27
N ALA A 119 40.66 5.49 -1.62
CA ALA A 119 41.76 5.77 -2.53
C ALA A 119 42.38 7.14 -2.22
N ARG A 120 41.59 8.20 -2.11
CA ARG A 120 42.04 9.57 -1.76
C ARG A 120 42.76 9.61 -0.41
N GLU A 121 42.19 8.97 0.62
CA GLU A 121 42.81 8.90 1.95
C GLU A 121 44.12 8.14 1.92
N PHE A 122 44.24 7.04 1.15
CA PHE A 122 45.50 6.32 1.01
C PHE A 122 46.55 7.19 0.31
N VAL A 123 46.23 7.84 -0.80
CA VAL A 123 47.16 8.69 -1.55
C VAL A 123 47.70 9.83 -0.68
N ILE A 124 46.85 10.44 0.15
CA ILE A 124 47.27 11.55 1.01
C ILE A 124 48.10 11.05 2.22
N THR A 125 47.64 9.98 2.89
CA THR A 125 48.16 9.56 4.20
C THR A 125 49.19 8.43 4.12
N GLU A 126 49.26 7.71 3.01
CA GLU A 126 50.09 6.52 2.79
C GLU A 126 49.83 5.40 3.81
N ASN A 127 48.65 5.41 4.44
CA ASN A 127 48.29 4.47 5.49
C ASN A 127 47.62 3.22 4.89
N ASP A 128 48.33 2.07 5.02
CA ASP A 128 47.88 0.77 4.49
C ASP A 128 46.48 0.35 4.92
N LYS A 129 45.94 0.90 5.98
CA LYS A 129 44.58 0.67 6.42
C LYS A 129 43.58 1.06 5.34
N TYR A 130 43.80 2.18 4.64
CA TYR A 130 42.92 2.66 3.61
C TYR A 130 43.03 1.85 2.32
N LYS A 131 44.22 1.40 1.98
CA LYS A 131 44.47 0.47 0.88
C LYS A 131 43.69 -0.83 1.09
N LYS A 132 43.83 -1.43 2.29
CA LYS A 132 43.09 -2.64 2.63
C LYS A 132 41.58 -2.45 2.56
N LEU A 133 41.05 -1.31 3.04
CA LEU A 133 39.62 -0.99 2.91
C LEU A 133 39.21 -0.84 1.47
N TYR A 134 40.02 -0.26 0.61
CA TYR A 134 39.76 -0.15 -0.82
C TYR A 134 39.65 -1.54 -1.45
N ASP A 135 40.61 -2.42 -1.18
CA ASP A 135 40.62 -3.79 -1.69
C ASP A 135 39.38 -4.56 -1.22
N ASP A 136 38.97 -4.42 0.03
CA ASP A 136 37.74 -5.04 0.55
C ASP A 136 36.50 -4.50 -0.19
N TYR A 137 36.40 -3.19 -0.42
CA TYR A 137 35.28 -2.59 -1.17
C TYR A 137 35.28 -3.02 -2.64
N LEU A 138 36.44 -3.19 -3.27
CA LEU A 138 36.54 -3.70 -4.62
C LEU A 138 36.04 -5.16 -4.70
N LEU A 139 36.38 -6.00 -3.74
CA LEU A 139 35.86 -7.37 -3.63
C LEU A 139 34.33 -7.40 -3.45
N ILE A 140 33.77 -6.46 -2.67
CA ILE A 140 32.31 -6.33 -2.53
C ILE A 140 31.69 -5.90 -3.87
N ARG A 141 32.29 -4.96 -4.60
CA ARG A 141 31.84 -4.49 -5.92
C ARG A 141 31.81 -5.63 -6.94
N GLU A 142 32.80 -6.49 -6.93
CA GLU A 142 32.90 -7.67 -7.78
C GLU A 142 32.02 -8.85 -7.34
N GLY A 143 31.33 -8.74 -6.18
CA GLY A 143 30.51 -9.81 -5.62
C GLY A 143 31.33 -10.96 -5.02
N LYS A 144 32.61 -10.76 -4.76
CA LYS A 144 33.50 -11.77 -4.14
C LYS A 144 33.42 -11.75 -2.62
N LEU A 145 33.10 -10.60 -2.03
CA LEU A 145 32.86 -10.40 -0.60
C LEU A 145 31.42 -9.95 -0.35
N GLU A 146 30.87 -10.29 0.80
CA GLU A 146 29.53 -9.88 1.22
C GLU A 146 29.50 -8.38 1.60
N ASP A 147 28.42 -7.70 1.21
CA ASP A 147 28.15 -6.35 1.67
C ASP A 147 27.66 -6.34 3.14
N ARG A 148 27.41 -5.15 3.71
CA ARG A 148 26.94 -4.97 5.11
C ARG A 148 25.63 -5.72 5.44
N ARG A 149 24.91 -6.22 4.44
CA ARG A 149 23.67 -7.00 4.59
C ARG A 149 23.85 -8.49 4.34
N GLY A 150 25.11 -8.95 4.17
CA GLY A 150 25.40 -10.33 3.81
C GLY A 150 25.01 -10.69 2.37
N ILE A 151 24.89 -9.69 1.48
CA ILE A 151 24.56 -9.93 0.07
C ILE A 151 25.87 -10.02 -0.72
N LYS A 152 26.08 -11.18 -1.33
CA LYS A 152 27.24 -11.48 -2.19
C LYS A 152 26.79 -11.41 -3.66
N LYS A 153 26.75 -10.20 -4.23
CA LYS A 153 26.40 -9.94 -5.63
C LYS A 153 27.23 -8.80 -6.18
N SER A 154 27.71 -8.97 -7.40
CA SER A 154 28.41 -7.91 -8.13
C SER A 154 27.47 -6.76 -8.51
N PHE A 155 28.02 -5.64 -8.96
CA PHE A 155 27.23 -4.53 -9.51
C PHE A 155 26.40 -4.96 -10.71
N ASP A 156 26.99 -5.72 -11.63
CA ASP A 156 26.26 -6.25 -12.80
C ASP A 156 25.09 -7.14 -12.42
N GLU A 157 25.27 -8.04 -11.46
CA GLU A 157 24.19 -8.90 -10.96
C GLU A 157 23.08 -8.10 -10.30
N ARG A 158 23.43 -7.07 -9.51
CA ARG A 158 22.44 -6.15 -8.89
C ARG A 158 21.68 -5.35 -9.94
N PHE A 159 22.36 -4.93 -11.01
CA PHE A 159 21.76 -4.25 -12.14
C PHE A 159 20.79 -5.15 -12.91
N GLN A 160 21.15 -6.41 -13.16
CA GLN A 160 20.30 -7.40 -13.83
C GLN A 160 19.06 -7.77 -12.98
N ASP A 161 19.14 -7.66 -11.67
CA ASP A 161 18.01 -7.87 -10.76
C ASP A 161 16.90 -6.81 -10.89
N ILE A 162 17.15 -5.69 -11.60
CA ILE A 162 16.16 -4.63 -11.79
C ILE A 162 15.11 -5.09 -12.81
N PRO A 163 13.81 -5.17 -12.43
CA PRO A 163 12.77 -5.63 -13.33
C PRO A 163 12.66 -4.75 -14.59
N LYS A 164 12.55 -5.38 -15.75
CA LYS A 164 12.50 -4.68 -17.06
C LYS A 164 11.32 -3.72 -17.21
N ASN A 165 10.23 -4.00 -16.48
CA ASN A 165 8.99 -3.22 -16.54
C ASN A 165 8.93 -2.05 -15.53
N VAL A 166 9.96 -1.89 -14.71
CA VAL A 166 9.99 -0.85 -13.67
C VAL A 166 10.63 0.44 -14.18
N VAL A 167 11.65 0.33 -15.04
CA VAL A 167 12.39 1.48 -15.56
C VAL A 167 12.48 1.42 -17.07
N PRO A 168 12.33 2.56 -17.79
CA PRO A 168 12.51 2.63 -19.23
C PRO A 168 13.90 2.17 -19.66
N ASP A 169 14.01 1.54 -20.84
CA ASP A 169 15.28 1.02 -21.37
C ASP A 169 16.35 2.10 -21.51
N LEU A 170 15.95 3.33 -21.86
CA LEU A 170 16.87 4.47 -21.94
C LEU A 170 17.60 4.75 -20.62
N GLN A 171 16.89 4.63 -19.50
CA GLN A 171 17.48 4.86 -18.17
C GLN A 171 18.43 3.72 -17.78
N LYS A 172 18.12 2.48 -18.22
CA LYS A 172 19.02 1.34 -18.04
C LYS A 172 20.32 1.52 -18.83
N GLN A 173 20.23 2.00 -20.08
CA GLN A 173 21.42 2.31 -20.88
C GLN A 173 22.30 3.37 -20.21
N LYS A 174 21.69 4.43 -19.63
CA LYS A 174 22.43 5.44 -18.87
C LYS A 174 23.18 4.85 -17.68
N LEU A 175 22.53 3.95 -16.94
CA LEU A 175 23.18 3.28 -15.82
C LEU A 175 24.30 2.35 -16.27
N ASP A 176 24.13 1.63 -17.37
CA ASP A 176 25.19 0.80 -17.95
C ASP A 176 26.43 1.63 -18.34
N VAL A 177 26.22 2.82 -18.91
CA VAL A 177 27.30 3.79 -19.17
C VAL A 177 27.97 4.21 -17.86
N SER A 178 27.19 4.58 -16.85
CA SER A 178 27.71 4.96 -15.53
C SER A 178 28.58 3.87 -14.90
N LEU A 179 28.18 2.59 -15.04
CA LEU A 179 28.98 1.46 -14.52
C LEU A 179 30.32 1.32 -15.24
N LYS A 180 30.36 1.48 -16.56
CA LYS A 180 31.61 1.45 -17.36
C LYS A 180 32.52 2.61 -17.00
N GLU A 181 31.97 3.81 -16.82
CA GLU A 181 32.76 4.98 -16.39
C GLU A 181 33.30 4.78 -14.95
N SER A 182 32.58 4.07 -14.08
CA SER A 182 33.06 3.70 -12.76
C SER A 182 34.21 2.68 -12.79
N ASP A 183 34.26 1.79 -13.80
CA ASP A 183 35.42 0.90 -14.02
C ASP A 183 36.67 1.71 -14.37
N VAL A 184 36.53 2.67 -15.30
CA VAL A 184 37.64 3.57 -15.69
C VAL A 184 38.13 4.40 -14.53
N LEU A 185 37.22 4.90 -13.68
CA LEU A 185 37.60 5.66 -12.50
C LEU A 185 38.39 4.80 -11.49
N ALA A 186 37.98 3.53 -11.30
CA ALA A 186 38.68 2.58 -10.43
C ALA A 186 40.10 2.27 -10.97
N GLU A 187 40.30 2.21 -12.27
CA GLU A 187 41.65 2.07 -12.86
C GLU A 187 42.55 3.24 -12.47
N SER A 188 42.07 4.48 -12.55
CA SER A 188 42.82 5.69 -12.15
C SER A 188 43.11 5.68 -10.62
N GLU A 189 42.20 5.22 -9.80
CA GLU A 189 42.40 5.07 -8.34
C GLU A 189 43.48 4.02 -8.01
N VAL A 190 43.43 2.86 -8.68
CA VAL A 190 44.45 1.80 -8.54
C VAL A 190 45.81 2.27 -8.99
N GLU A 191 45.88 3.00 -10.13
CA GLU A 191 47.15 3.58 -10.63
C GLU A 191 47.72 4.56 -9.60
N ALA A 192 46.95 5.50 -9.09
CA ALA A 192 47.38 6.45 -8.07
C ALA A 192 47.92 5.76 -6.82
N MET A 193 47.20 4.75 -6.33
CA MET A 193 47.65 3.95 -5.14
C MET A 193 48.91 3.15 -5.48
N SER A 194 49.07 2.65 -6.68
CA SER A 194 50.29 1.95 -7.14
C SER A 194 51.52 2.88 -7.15
N ILE A 195 51.35 4.11 -7.63
CA ILE A 195 52.44 5.12 -7.61
C ILE A 195 52.91 5.33 -6.18
N ILE A 196 52.03 5.53 -5.22
CA ILE A 196 52.37 5.69 -3.79
C ILE A 196 53.04 4.44 -3.26
N THR A 197 52.49 3.26 -3.50
CA THR A 197 53.03 1.99 -3.00
C THR A 197 54.45 1.73 -3.48
N ASN A 198 54.77 2.16 -4.73
CA ASN A 198 56.08 1.97 -5.33
C ASN A 198 57.05 3.14 -5.05
N GLY A 199 56.70 4.08 -4.18
CA GLY A 199 57.53 5.24 -3.85
C GLY A 199 57.71 6.22 -5.00
N GLY A 200 56.72 6.29 -5.94
CA GLY A 200 56.70 7.21 -7.07
C GLY A 200 56.30 8.63 -6.71
N ASP A 201 56.00 9.43 -7.72
CA ASP A 201 55.63 10.84 -7.56
C ASP A 201 54.25 11.01 -6.93
N LYS A 202 54.25 11.55 -5.69
CA LYS A 202 53.02 11.80 -4.93
C LYS A 202 52.12 12.85 -5.56
N ASP A 203 52.68 13.88 -6.18
CA ASP A 203 51.91 14.93 -6.83
C ASP A 203 51.17 14.37 -8.09
N GLN A 204 51.82 13.45 -8.82
CA GLN A 204 51.17 12.72 -9.89
C GLN A 204 50.01 11.86 -9.36
N ALA A 205 50.21 11.13 -8.29
CA ALA A 205 49.16 10.31 -7.66
C ALA A 205 47.96 11.19 -7.18
N ILE A 206 48.27 12.36 -6.62
CA ILE A 206 47.21 13.33 -6.19
C ILE A 206 46.41 13.82 -7.41
N GLN A 207 47.08 14.15 -8.53
CA GLN A 207 46.40 14.60 -9.73
C GLN A 207 45.45 13.55 -10.29
N LEU A 208 45.77 12.25 -10.20
CA LEU A 208 44.92 11.15 -10.66
C LEU A 208 43.64 11.00 -9.86
N VAL A 209 43.58 11.41 -8.58
CA VAL A 209 42.39 11.20 -7.71
C VAL A 209 41.74 12.51 -7.22
N PHE A 210 42.34 13.68 -7.49
CA PHE A 210 41.83 15.01 -7.12
C PHE A 210 41.83 15.99 -8.26
N GLY A 211 42.37 15.60 -9.47
CA GLY A 211 42.44 16.48 -10.62
C GLY A 211 41.06 16.72 -11.25
N GLU A 212 40.98 17.77 -12.09
CA GLU A 212 39.74 18.15 -12.78
C GLU A 212 39.21 17.01 -13.68
N GLU A 213 40.09 16.22 -14.29
CA GLU A 213 39.70 15.08 -15.12
C GLU A 213 39.01 13.99 -14.28
N TYR A 214 39.50 13.73 -13.06
CA TYR A 214 38.88 12.80 -12.13
C TYR A 214 37.48 13.28 -11.70
N ASP A 215 37.32 14.55 -11.39
CA ASP A 215 36.02 15.10 -10.99
C ASP A 215 35.04 15.08 -12.18
N ASN A 216 35.48 15.38 -13.40
CA ASN A 216 34.69 15.26 -14.63
C ASN A 216 34.25 13.80 -14.89
N GLN A 217 35.15 12.84 -14.65
CA GLN A 217 34.83 11.41 -14.75
C GLN A 217 33.80 10.98 -13.72
N LYS A 218 33.95 11.47 -12.50
CA LYS A 218 32.98 11.19 -11.40
C LYS A 218 31.61 11.74 -11.71
N ASP A 219 31.49 12.91 -12.32
CA ASP A 219 30.19 13.47 -12.74
C ASP A 219 29.49 12.60 -13.79
N LYS A 220 30.24 11.94 -14.69
CA LYS A 220 29.68 10.98 -15.66
C LYS A 220 29.10 9.72 -14.98
N ILE A 221 29.53 9.40 -13.75
CA ILE A 221 29.02 8.30 -12.96
C ILE A 221 27.83 8.73 -12.12
N VAL A 222 27.97 9.82 -11.37
CA VAL A 222 27.00 10.26 -10.36
C VAL A 222 25.72 10.79 -11.00
N THR A 223 25.83 11.60 -12.05
CA THR A 223 24.66 12.22 -12.69
C THR A 223 23.68 11.19 -13.26
N PRO A 224 24.11 10.20 -14.09
CA PRO A 224 23.20 9.16 -14.57
C PRO A 224 22.64 8.27 -13.47
N LEU A 225 23.41 8.02 -12.41
CA LEU A 225 22.97 7.23 -11.26
C LEU A 225 21.83 7.94 -10.51
N LEU A 226 21.93 9.25 -10.29
CA LEU A 226 20.87 10.06 -9.66
C LEU A 226 19.62 10.11 -10.55
N GLU A 227 19.78 10.39 -11.86
CA GLU A 227 18.66 10.40 -12.81
C GLU A 227 17.94 9.04 -12.87
N PHE A 228 18.69 7.96 -12.82
CA PHE A 228 18.13 6.61 -12.76
C PHE A 228 17.35 6.39 -11.47
N THR A 229 17.91 6.80 -10.33
CA THR A 229 17.27 6.67 -9.01
C THR A 229 15.95 7.42 -8.97
N ASP A 230 15.92 8.66 -9.47
CA ASP A 230 14.70 9.47 -9.55
C ASP A 230 13.64 8.84 -10.48
N SER A 231 14.07 8.35 -11.65
CA SER A 231 13.19 7.66 -12.59
C SER A 231 12.60 6.38 -11.99
N LEU A 232 13.41 5.62 -11.26
CA LEU A 232 12.98 4.41 -10.57
C LEU A 232 11.94 4.75 -9.51
N GLN A 233 12.20 5.76 -8.67
CA GLN A 233 11.28 6.20 -7.62
C GLN A 233 9.93 6.64 -8.21
N LEU A 234 9.94 7.45 -9.27
CA LEU A 234 8.73 7.90 -9.95
C LEU A 234 7.94 6.74 -10.57
N SER A 235 8.63 5.78 -11.19
CA SER A 235 8.00 4.61 -11.81
C SER A 235 7.35 3.70 -10.77
N ILE A 236 8.03 3.46 -9.66
CA ILE A 236 7.50 2.70 -8.52
C ILE A 236 6.26 3.40 -7.96
N GLY A 237 6.34 4.73 -7.74
CA GLY A 237 5.22 5.52 -7.25
C GLY A 237 3.99 5.40 -8.15
N LYS A 238 4.15 5.52 -9.47
CA LYS A 238 3.06 5.35 -10.45
C LYS A 238 2.45 3.95 -10.41
N LEU A 239 3.27 2.90 -10.35
CA LEU A 239 2.80 1.52 -10.25
C LEU A 239 1.97 1.28 -8.99
N ILE A 240 2.44 1.77 -7.84
CA ILE A 240 1.73 1.63 -6.56
C ILE A 240 0.39 2.37 -6.61
N ILE A 241 0.39 3.63 -7.06
CA ILE A 241 -0.82 4.43 -7.17
C ILE A 241 -1.84 3.76 -8.10
N GLN A 242 -1.42 3.30 -9.27
CA GLN A 242 -2.30 2.59 -10.20
C GLN A 242 -2.93 1.35 -9.57
N LYS A 243 -2.14 0.53 -8.87
CA LYS A 243 -2.63 -0.67 -8.18
C LYS A 243 -3.59 -0.35 -7.04
N LEU A 244 -3.35 0.75 -6.30
CA LEU A 244 -4.25 1.23 -5.25
C LEU A 244 -5.61 1.66 -5.82
N TYR A 245 -5.65 2.37 -6.95
CA TYR A 245 -6.91 2.73 -7.61
C TYR A 245 -7.75 1.50 -7.98
N PHE A 246 -7.11 0.44 -8.50
CA PHE A 246 -7.82 -0.82 -8.75
C PHE A 246 -8.37 -1.43 -7.45
N SER A 247 -7.59 -1.44 -6.36
CA SER A 247 -8.08 -1.94 -5.06
C SER A 247 -9.30 -1.16 -4.56
N TYR A 248 -9.28 0.18 -4.65
CA TYR A 248 -10.44 1.01 -4.28
C TYR A 248 -11.66 0.72 -5.15
N GLY A 249 -11.48 0.54 -6.47
CA GLY A 249 -12.57 0.14 -7.37
C GLY A 249 -13.21 -1.19 -6.94
N TYR A 250 -12.42 -2.20 -6.61
CA TYR A 250 -12.93 -3.48 -6.12
C TYR A 250 -13.67 -3.34 -4.78
N ILE A 251 -13.14 -2.53 -3.84
CA ILE A 251 -13.80 -2.30 -2.55
C ILE A 251 -15.16 -1.62 -2.74
N ILE A 252 -15.26 -0.61 -3.61
CA ILE A 252 -16.53 0.07 -3.89
C ILE A 252 -17.56 -0.91 -4.45
N ILE A 253 -17.19 -1.72 -5.44
CA ILE A 253 -18.08 -2.72 -6.03
C ILE A 253 -18.51 -3.74 -4.97
N LEU A 254 -17.59 -4.20 -4.11
CA LEU A 254 -17.88 -5.12 -3.03
C LEU A 254 -18.87 -4.52 -2.02
N CYS A 255 -18.69 -3.27 -1.63
CA CYS A 255 -19.61 -2.56 -0.73
C CYS A 255 -21.01 -2.43 -1.34
N LEU A 256 -21.12 -2.07 -2.63
CA LEU A 256 -22.39 -1.97 -3.33
C LEU A 256 -23.09 -3.33 -3.42
N ALA A 257 -22.36 -4.41 -3.75
CA ALA A 257 -22.92 -5.76 -3.79
C ALA A 257 -23.43 -6.21 -2.42
N ASN A 258 -22.70 -5.91 -1.34
CA ASN A 258 -23.15 -6.20 0.03
C ASN A 258 -24.40 -5.40 0.43
N LEU A 259 -24.50 -4.12 0.08
CA LEU A 259 -25.71 -3.31 0.33
C LEU A 259 -26.93 -3.88 -0.37
N VAL A 260 -26.80 -4.30 -1.63
CA VAL A 260 -27.86 -4.97 -2.38
C VAL A 260 -28.27 -6.28 -1.69
N LEU A 261 -27.30 -7.07 -1.25
CA LEU A 261 -27.56 -8.33 -0.55
C LEU A 261 -28.32 -8.12 0.78
N ILE A 262 -27.93 -7.13 1.58
CA ILE A 262 -28.60 -6.76 2.83
C ILE A 262 -30.04 -6.33 2.54
N PHE A 263 -30.26 -5.50 1.51
CA PHE A 263 -31.60 -5.07 1.11
C PHE A 263 -32.50 -6.27 0.73
N LEU A 264 -31.99 -7.22 -0.06
CA LEU A 264 -32.71 -8.42 -0.46
C LEU A 264 -33.03 -9.35 0.72
N ILE A 265 -32.15 -9.38 1.74
CA ILE A 265 -32.40 -10.16 2.97
C ILE A 265 -33.51 -9.50 3.81
N ASN A 266 -33.45 -8.18 4.01
CA ASN A 266 -34.45 -7.43 4.79
C ASN A 266 -35.85 -7.50 4.18
N ASP A 267 -35.97 -7.35 2.87
CA ASP A 267 -37.26 -7.43 2.17
C ASP A 267 -37.93 -8.80 2.35
N ARG A 268 -37.14 -9.88 2.42
CA ARG A 268 -37.66 -11.23 2.69
C ARG A 268 -38.07 -11.44 4.13
N LEU A 269 -37.35 -10.89 5.09
CA LEU A 269 -37.72 -10.96 6.51
C LEU A 269 -39.07 -10.26 6.75
N ASP A 270 -39.27 -9.09 6.18
CA ASP A 270 -40.52 -8.35 6.27
C ASP A 270 -41.71 -9.13 5.65
N LEU A 271 -41.51 -9.83 4.55
CA LEU A 271 -42.53 -10.66 3.94
C LEU A 271 -42.87 -11.88 4.81
N SER A 272 -41.88 -12.56 5.36
CA SER A 272 -42.07 -13.74 6.22
C SER A 272 -42.79 -13.37 7.51
N ILE A 273 -42.52 -12.22 8.12
CA ILE A 273 -43.20 -11.73 9.32
C ILE A 273 -44.68 -11.46 9.00
N ARG A 274 -45.01 -10.84 7.88
CA ARG A 274 -46.38 -10.57 7.46
C ARG A 274 -47.19 -11.84 7.16
N GLU A 275 -46.57 -12.87 6.59
CA GLU A 275 -47.21 -14.17 6.34
C GLU A 275 -47.56 -14.89 7.66
N HIS A 276 -46.73 -14.76 8.71
CA HIS A 276 -47.01 -15.33 10.04
C HIS A 276 -48.03 -14.52 10.85
N GLU A 277 -48.24 -13.25 10.55
CA GLU A 277 -49.30 -12.44 11.21
C GLU A 277 -50.68 -12.64 10.56
N GLU A 278 -50.76 -13.23 9.37
CA GLU A 278 -52.02 -13.51 8.63
C GLU A 278 -52.52 -14.96 8.84
N GLU A 279 -51.74 -15.86 9.45
CA GLU A 279 -52.16 -17.22 9.91
C GLU A 279 -52.68 -17.19 11.33
#